data_7a19e838e980979b179bd370fe414822
#
_entry.id   7a19e838e980979b179bd370fe414822
#
_cell.length_a   1.000
_cell.length_b   1.000
_cell.length_c   1.000
_cell.angle_alpha   90.00
_cell.angle_beta   90.00
_cell.angle_gamma   90.00
#
_symmetry.space_group_name_H-M   'P 1'
#
loop_
_entity.id
_entity.type
_entity.pdbx_description
1 polymer ?
#
loop_
_entity_poly.entity_id
_entity_poly.type
_entity_poly.pdbx_seq_one_letter_code
_entity_poly.pdbx_strand_id
1 'polypeptide(L)'
;MNRLVPAALIVAGVVASCAARTGLPAPERSDAHAFDAGPDEPVGCTPGDIPLFAATPEVMFVLDRSGSMRSAFDGPHSRWQVLRDALAATLPPVDGKMAVGALLFPSGSSNADCTVAPQANLAPALGNVSALVSLMQANKPGGSTPTAAAIDVAAALLLDLRAASAARALVLATDGAPNCNPSLDPKTCDCPTGNGGSGNCHGDAERCLDDVRTVQRIAAAFAQGIPTYVVGIADAGDNTFSKALDAMAQAGGRPLVNAPTSYYPARSASDLDAALAAIRNQVGACTYLTTSVPDASGSIVVTLDGQTLPFAPDGGASGWSWADESNGEIMLDGATCTAAAADAGITLVAHVTCGEDAGADAEAGADADDASDADETSTDGAGD
;
A
#
# COMPACT_ATOMS: atom_id res chain seq x y z
N MET A 1 11.54 64.95 -34.74
CA MET A 1 12.23 66.07 -34.00
C MET A 1 12.08 65.77 -32.51
N ASN A 2 13.22 65.79 -31.85
CA ASN A 2 13.46 65.79 -30.41
C ASN A 2 13.03 64.62 -29.53
N ARG A 3 13.99 63.85 -29.27
CA ARG A 3 14.63 63.25 -28.09
C ARG A 3 14.26 63.92 -26.73
N LEU A 4 14.01 63.12 -25.72
CA LEU A 4 14.60 63.32 -24.39
C LEU A 4 14.39 62.05 -23.53
N VAL A 5 15.49 61.46 -23.11
CA VAL A 5 15.66 60.50 -22.01
C VAL A 5 15.91 61.32 -20.75
N PRO A 6 15.46 60.89 -19.56
CA PRO A 6 16.33 61.01 -18.39
C PRO A 6 16.40 59.69 -17.56
N ALA A 7 17.59 59.23 -17.37
CA ALA A 7 18.40 59.16 -16.17
C ALA A 7 17.83 58.42 -14.98
N ALA A 8 18.47 57.27 -14.69
CA ALA A 8 18.37 56.49 -13.48
C ALA A 8 18.90 57.24 -12.26
N LEU A 9 18.19 57.10 -11.16
CA LEU A 9 18.68 57.43 -9.81
C LEU A 9 18.70 56.14 -8.96
N ILE A 10 19.96 55.70 -8.69
CA ILE A 10 20.24 54.65 -7.72
C ILE A 10 20.26 55.27 -6.32
N VAL A 11 19.40 54.89 -5.42
CA VAL A 11 19.49 55.21 -3.99
C VAL A 11 19.91 53.92 -3.27
N ALA A 12 21.15 53.92 -2.82
CA ALA A 12 21.67 52.91 -1.90
C ALA A 12 21.23 53.25 -0.48
N GLY A 13 20.33 52.43 0.07
CA GLY A 13 19.93 52.49 1.49
C GLY A 13 20.70 51.48 2.30
N VAL A 14 21.59 51.97 3.16
CA VAL A 14 22.28 51.20 4.21
C VAL A 14 21.27 50.97 5.31
N VAL A 15 20.92 49.72 5.61
CA VAL A 15 20.13 49.35 6.81
C VAL A 15 21.09 48.78 7.84
N ALA A 16 21.30 49.53 8.90
CA ALA A 16 22.01 49.10 10.09
C ALA A 16 21.22 48.04 10.86
N SER A 17 21.83 46.89 11.10
CA SER A 17 21.25 45.83 11.94
C SER A 17 21.50 46.14 13.41
N CYS A 18 20.41 46.33 14.19
CA CYS A 18 20.45 46.25 15.65
C CYS A 18 20.18 44.80 16.06
N ALA A 19 21.20 44.09 16.53
CA ALA A 19 21.09 42.82 17.21
C ALA A 19 20.70 43.06 18.66
N ALA A 20 19.47 42.73 19.04
CA ALA A 20 19.08 42.54 20.44
C ALA A 20 19.09 41.02 20.74
N ARG A 21 20.10 40.55 21.47
CA ARG A 21 20.13 39.23 22.09
C ARG A 21 19.22 39.24 23.32
N THR A 22 18.06 38.62 23.24
CA THR A 22 17.34 38.14 24.42
C THR A 22 17.53 36.63 24.48
N GLY A 23 18.42 36.20 25.39
CA GLY A 23 18.62 34.79 25.70
C GLY A 23 17.43 34.26 26.48
N LEU A 24 16.55 33.53 25.82
CA LEU A 24 15.70 32.54 26.46
C LEU A 24 16.30 31.16 26.13
N PRO A 25 16.52 30.29 27.13
CA PRO A 25 16.94 28.93 26.83
C PRO A 25 15.84 28.26 26.01
N ALA A 26 16.24 27.70 24.87
CA ALA A 26 15.36 26.82 24.10
C ALA A 26 14.96 25.65 25.01
N PRO A 27 13.69 25.20 24.97
CA PRO A 27 13.32 23.98 25.64
C PRO A 27 14.17 22.84 25.06
N GLU A 28 14.84 22.11 25.95
CA GLU A 28 15.50 20.85 25.58
C GLU A 28 14.46 19.99 24.91
N ARG A 29 14.66 19.73 23.61
CA ARG A 29 13.96 18.66 22.92
C ARG A 29 14.39 17.39 23.63
N SER A 30 13.46 16.77 24.33
CA SER A 30 13.56 15.36 24.64
C SER A 30 13.90 14.66 23.34
N ASP A 31 15.01 13.95 23.33
CA ASP A 31 15.40 13.06 22.24
C ASP A 31 14.33 11.98 22.10
N ALA A 32 13.27 12.31 21.36
CA ALA A 32 12.52 11.29 20.67
C ALA A 32 13.55 10.73 19.68
N HIS A 33 14.00 9.51 19.92
CA HIS A 33 14.81 8.76 18.99
C HIS A 33 14.12 8.83 17.64
N ALA A 34 14.59 9.72 16.78
CA ALA A 34 14.26 9.70 15.40
C ALA A 34 14.76 8.37 14.86
N PHE A 35 13.84 7.54 14.41
CA PHE A 35 14.15 6.35 13.66
C PHE A 35 14.93 6.77 12.41
N ASP A 36 16.23 6.64 12.48
CA ASP A 36 17.13 6.75 11.32
C ASP A 36 17.35 5.31 10.76
N ALA A 37 16.24 4.63 10.44
CA ALA A 37 16.32 3.45 9.60
C ALA A 37 16.57 3.97 8.18
N GLY A 38 17.76 3.74 7.66
CA GLY A 38 18.09 4.02 6.27
C GLY A 38 17.11 3.29 5.35
N PRO A 39 16.82 3.82 4.15
CA PRO A 39 15.93 3.17 3.22
C PRO A 39 16.49 1.79 2.85
N ASP A 40 15.67 0.75 2.94
CA ASP A 40 15.88 -0.60 2.42
C ASP A 40 16.57 -1.67 3.32
N GLU A 41 16.79 -1.46 4.62
CA GLU A 41 17.09 -2.60 5.48
C GLU A 41 15.79 -3.17 6.07
N PRO A 42 15.54 -4.48 5.95
CA PRO A 42 14.39 -5.11 6.60
C PRO A 42 14.49 -4.90 8.12
N VAL A 43 13.33 -4.76 8.77
CA VAL A 43 13.28 -4.64 10.22
C VAL A 43 13.95 -5.85 10.85
N GLY A 44 15.02 -5.61 11.62
CA GLY A 44 15.76 -6.67 12.27
C GLY A 44 15.04 -7.27 13.48
N CYS A 45 15.53 -8.40 14.01
CA CYS A 45 15.02 -8.99 15.23
C CYS A 45 15.69 -8.37 16.47
N THR A 46 14.87 -7.83 17.37
CA THR A 46 15.25 -7.39 18.72
C THR A 46 14.30 -8.05 19.70
N PRO A 47 14.75 -8.93 20.59
CA PRO A 47 13.87 -9.62 21.52
C PRO A 47 13.33 -8.66 22.59
N GLY A 48 12.08 -8.87 23.00
CA GLY A 48 11.45 -8.12 24.08
C GLY A 48 10.03 -7.68 23.79
N ASP A 49 9.54 -6.79 24.63
CA ASP A 49 8.21 -6.20 24.54
C ASP A 49 8.28 -4.90 23.74
N ILE A 50 7.78 -4.95 22.52
CA ILE A 50 7.85 -3.85 21.56
C ILE A 50 6.46 -3.19 21.49
N PRO A 51 6.32 -1.92 21.88
CA PRO A 51 5.06 -1.20 21.68
C PRO A 51 4.79 -1.03 20.18
N LEU A 52 3.53 -1.24 19.78
CA LEU A 52 3.09 -1.05 18.41
C LEU A 52 2.58 0.38 18.22
N PHE A 53 2.92 0.98 17.10
CA PHE A 53 2.53 2.35 16.76
C PHE A 53 1.58 2.34 15.57
N ALA A 54 0.53 3.17 15.60
CA ALA A 54 -0.35 3.32 14.46
C ALA A 54 0.44 3.83 13.25
N ALA A 55 0.35 3.12 12.14
CA ALA A 55 0.96 3.53 10.87
C ALA A 55 0.16 4.67 10.22
N THR A 56 0.83 5.50 9.42
CA THR A 56 0.17 6.41 8.48
C THR A 56 0.20 5.75 7.10
N PRO A 57 -0.88 5.07 6.70
CA PRO A 57 -0.86 4.31 5.46
C PRO A 57 -0.83 5.22 4.23
N GLU A 58 -0.13 4.78 3.20
CA GLU A 58 -0.12 5.36 1.85
C GLU A 58 -1.04 4.55 0.95
N VAL A 59 -2.13 5.15 0.51
CA VAL A 59 -3.16 4.46 -0.28
C VAL A 59 -3.25 5.09 -1.65
N MET A 60 -3.02 4.27 -2.68
CA MET A 60 -3.23 4.67 -4.08
C MET A 60 -4.58 4.13 -4.57
N PHE A 61 -5.51 5.03 -4.82
CA PHE A 61 -6.77 4.73 -5.49
C PHE A 61 -6.53 4.57 -6.99
N VAL A 62 -6.66 3.36 -7.49
CA VAL A 62 -6.55 2.99 -8.91
C VAL A 62 -7.96 2.98 -9.48
N LEU A 63 -8.35 4.09 -10.11
CA LEU A 63 -9.73 4.39 -10.45
C LEU A 63 -9.98 4.19 -11.94
N ASP A 64 -10.82 3.23 -12.25
CA ASP A 64 -11.31 3.00 -13.60
C ASP A 64 -12.17 4.16 -14.07
N ARG A 65 -11.73 4.83 -15.14
CA ARG A 65 -12.51 5.82 -15.85
C ARG A 65 -12.77 5.44 -17.31
N SER A 66 -12.78 4.13 -17.61
CA SER A 66 -13.13 3.61 -18.94
C SER A 66 -14.52 4.05 -19.40
N GLY A 67 -14.84 3.77 -20.66
CA GLY A 67 -16.10 4.19 -21.26
C GLY A 67 -17.35 3.67 -20.55
N SER A 68 -17.31 2.47 -19.96
CA SER A 68 -18.39 1.82 -19.20
C SER A 68 -18.78 2.59 -17.94
N MET A 69 -17.84 3.31 -17.31
CA MET A 69 -18.11 4.15 -16.14
C MET A 69 -19.07 5.33 -16.41
N ARG A 70 -19.43 5.57 -17.67
CA ARG A 70 -20.51 6.53 -18.04
C ARG A 70 -21.90 5.96 -17.84
N SER A 71 -22.04 4.64 -17.75
CA SER A 71 -23.34 4.00 -17.60
C SER A 71 -24.06 4.49 -16.35
N ALA A 72 -25.38 4.61 -16.43
CA ALA A 72 -26.20 4.94 -15.28
C ALA A 72 -26.04 3.88 -14.19
N PHE A 73 -26.03 4.31 -12.93
CA PHE A 73 -25.88 3.45 -11.78
C PHE A 73 -26.67 4.01 -10.61
N ASP A 74 -27.60 3.26 -10.08
CA ASP A 74 -28.45 3.63 -8.96
C ASP A 74 -29.14 4.99 -9.18
N GLY A 75 -29.97 5.08 -10.24
CA GLY A 75 -30.68 6.28 -10.62
C GLY A 75 -30.07 7.02 -11.82
N PRO A 76 -30.13 8.37 -11.87
CA PRO A 76 -29.70 9.14 -13.03
C PRO A 76 -28.18 9.38 -13.11
N HIS A 77 -27.45 9.06 -12.04
CA HIS A 77 -26.02 9.29 -11.94
C HIS A 77 -25.22 8.16 -12.60
N SER A 78 -24.08 8.51 -13.22
CA SER A 78 -23.16 7.51 -13.76
C SER A 78 -22.38 6.82 -12.65
N ARG A 79 -21.84 5.60 -12.93
CA ARG A 79 -20.93 4.86 -12.02
C ARG A 79 -19.78 5.75 -11.55
N TRP A 80 -19.21 6.56 -12.44
CA TRP A 80 -18.15 7.52 -12.11
C TRP A 80 -18.61 8.60 -11.12
N GLN A 81 -19.81 9.15 -11.30
CA GLN A 81 -20.34 10.16 -10.38
C GLN A 81 -20.62 9.56 -9.00
N VAL A 82 -21.23 8.37 -8.96
CA VAL A 82 -21.51 7.68 -7.69
C VAL A 82 -20.21 7.32 -6.96
N LEU A 83 -19.20 6.82 -7.69
CA LEU A 83 -17.88 6.52 -7.10
C LEU A 83 -17.24 7.79 -6.50
N ARG A 84 -17.25 8.90 -7.21
CA ARG A 84 -16.75 10.18 -6.72
C ARG A 84 -17.48 10.62 -5.45
N ASP A 85 -18.80 10.54 -5.46
CA ASP A 85 -19.64 11.01 -4.35
C ASP A 85 -19.47 10.11 -3.11
N ALA A 86 -19.30 8.79 -3.32
CA ALA A 86 -18.98 7.85 -2.26
C ALA A 86 -17.60 8.11 -1.63
N LEU A 87 -16.58 8.38 -2.44
CA LEU A 87 -15.24 8.75 -1.92
C LEU A 87 -15.31 10.07 -1.14
N ALA A 88 -16.05 11.05 -1.63
CA ALA A 88 -16.27 12.33 -0.95
C ALA A 88 -17.01 12.19 0.40
N ALA A 89 -17.89 11.21 0.53
CA ALA A 89 -18.65 10.94 1.75
C ALA A 89 -17.84 10.11 2.76
N THR A 90 -17.02 9.15 2.30
CA THR A 90 -16.41 8.13 3.16
C THR A 90 -14.99 8.47 3.61
N LEU A 91 -14.20 9.22 2.86
CA LEU A 91 -12.79 9.47 3.17
C LEU A 91 -12.49 10.63 4.14
N PRO A 92 -13.33 11.67 4.32
CA PRO A 92 -13.00 12.80 5.19
C PRO A 92 -12.55 12.43 6.61
N PRO A 93 -13.08 11.38 7.29
CA PRO A 93 -12.63 11.00 8.64
C PRO A 93 -11.17 10.57 8.73
N VAL A 94 -10.53 10.19 7.61
CA VAL A 94 -9.13 9.73 7.56
C VAL A 94 -8.21 10.67 6.78
N ASP A 95 -8.69 11.82 6.34
CA ASP A 95 -7.94 12.77 5.50
C ASP A 95 -6.63 13.27 6.16
N GLY A 96 -6.59 13.33 7.50
CA GLY A 96 -5.38 13.66 8.27
C GLY A 96 -4.60 12.44 8.81
N LYS A 97 -5.00 11.20 8.46
CA LYS A 97 -4.44 9.95 9.01
C LYS A 97 -3.97 8.97 7.94
N MET A 98 -4.40 9.16 6.71
CA MET A 98 -4.09 8.31 5.56
C MET A 98 -3.62 9.19 4.41
N ALA A 99 -2.46 8.91 3.86
CA ALA A 99 -1.95 9.60 2.69
C ALA A 99 -2.66 9.07 1.44
N VAL A 100 -3.58 9.87 0.90
CA VAL A 100 -4.43 9.50 -0.24
C VAL A 100 -3.77 9.94 -1.54
N GLY A 101 -3.55 8.98 -2.45
CA GLY A 101 -3.14 9.19 -3.83
C GLY A 101 -4.17 8.67 -4.84
N ALA A 102 -4.01 9.00 -6.11
CA ALA A 102 -4.87 8.49 -7.17
C ALA A 102 -4.15 8.32 -8.51
N LEU A 103 -4.47 7.22 -9.19
CA LEU A 103 -4.14 6.94 -10.57
C LEU A 103 -5.43 6.67 -11.34
N LEU A 104 -5.75 7.52 -12.31
CA LEU A 104 -6.90 7.35 -13.19
C LEU A 104 -6.49 6.59 -14.44
N PHE A 105 -7.22 5.54 -14.79
CA PHE A 105 -6.95 4.78 -16.01
C PHE A 105 -8.23 4.54 -16.84
N PRO A 106 -8.10 4.55 -18.19
CA PRO A 106 -6.96 4.98 -18.98
C PRO A 106 -6.64 6.47 -18.80
N SER A 107 -5.44 6.91 -19.19
CA SER A 107 -5.04 8.32 -19.08
C SER A 107 -5.64 9.19 -20.18
N GLY A 108 -5.88 8.63 -21.35
CA GLY A 108 -6.57 9.30 -22.45
C GLY A 108 -8.09 9.08 -22.41
N SER A 109 -8.81 9.67 -23.37
CA SER A 109 -10.29 9.62 -23.43
C SER A 109 -10.86 9.19 -24.78
N SER A 110 -10.02 8.80 -25.75
CA SER A 110 -10.50 8.23 -27.00
C SER A 110 -11.12 6.85 -26.78
N ASN A 111 -12.05 6.42 -27.65
CA ASN A 111 -12.82 5.18 -27.43
C ASN A 111 -11.99 3.88 -27.36
N ALA A 112 -10.75 3.90 -27.81
CA ALA A 112 -9.85 2.76 -27.80
C ALA A 112 -8.54 3.08 -27.05
N ASP A 113 -8.56 4.02 -26.12
CA ASP A 113 -7.37 4.42 -25.38
C ASP A 113 -6.98 3.38 -24.34
N CYS A 114 -5.80 2.80 -24.48
CA CYS A 114 -5.18 1.84 -23.57
C CYS A 114 -3.98 2.42 -22.82
N THR A 115 -3.80 3.75 -22.86
CA THR A 115 -2.63 4.36 -22.22
C THR A 115 -2.82 4.52 -20.71
N VAL A 116 -1.75 4.33 -19.95
CA VAL A 116 -1.66 4.67 -18.52
C VAL A 116 -0.49 5.63 -18.35
N ALA A 117 -0.73 6.78 -17.73
CA ALA A 117 0.33 7.74 -17.44
C ALA A 117 1.31 7.13 -16.43
N PRO A 118 2.64 7.33 -16.61
CA PRO A 118 3.63 6.78 -15.69
C PRO A 118 3.71 7.53 -14.35
N GLN A 119 2.96 8.62 -14.18
CA GLN A 119 2.88 9.40 -12.97
C GLN A 119 1.49 9.30 -12.35
N ALA A 120 1.41 9.38 -11.03
CA ALA A 120 0.14 9.53 -10.34
C ALA A 120 -0.56 10.83 -10.76
N ASN A 121 -1.88 10.77 -10.93
CA ASN A 121 -2.69 11.99 -11.10
C ASN A 121 -2.73 12.81 -9.81
N LEU A 122 -2.58 12.13 -8.67
CA LEU A 122 -2.47 12.72 -7.35
C LEU A 122 -1.49 11.85 -6.54
N ALA A 123 -0.32 12.39 -6.20
CA ALA A 123 0.63 11.69 -5.36
C ALA A 123 0.06 11.51 -3.94
N PRO A 124 0.31 10.38 -3.25
CA PRO A 124 -0.15 10.19 -1.88
C PRO A 124 0.33 11.29 -0.94
N ALA A 125 -0.61 11.91 -0.23
CA ALA A 125 -0.34 12.88 0.83
C ALA A 125 -1.54 12.99 1.78
N LEU A 126 -1.29 13.43 3.01
CA LEU A 126 -2.33 13.79 3.95
C LEU A 126 -3.11 15.03 3.46
N GLY A 127 -4.39 15.11 3.73
CA GLY A 127 -5.23 16.24 3.32
C GLY A 127 -5.66 16.23 1.85
N ASN A 128 -5.52 15.11 1.16
CA ASN A 128 -5.72 15.00 -0.29
C ASN A 128 -7.16 14.66 -0.72
N VAL A 129 -8.08 14.40 0.20
CA VAL A 129 -9.44 13.96 -0.16
C VAL A 129 -10.16 14.98 -1.03
N SER A 130 -10.06 16.27 -0.72
CA SER A 130 -10.67 17.32 -1.54
C SER A 130 -10.05 17.43 -2.94
N ALA A 131 -8.73 17.22 -3.05
CA ALA A 131 -8.01 17.19 -4.31
C ALA A 131 -8.43 15.98 -5.17
N LEU A 132 -8.60 14.79 -4.55
CA LEU A 132 -9.11 13.60 -5.23
C LEU A 132 -10.51 13.84 -5.83
N VAL A 133 -11.43 14.39 -5.05
CA VAL A 133 -12.79 14.70 -5.53
C VAL A 133 -12.74 15.70 -6.69
N SER A 134 -11.92 16.74 -6.58
CA SER A 134 -11.73 17.75 -7.64
C SER A 134 -11.12 17.13 -8.90
N LEU A 135 -10.14 16.23 -8.76
CA LEU A 135 -9.55 15.47 -9.85
C LEU A 135 -10.62 14.66 -10.60
N MET A 136 -11.47 13.95 -9.87
CA MET A 136 -12.56 13.15 -10.48
C MET A 136 -13.62 14.02 -11.16
N GLN A 137 -13.92 15.21 -10.63
CA GLN A 137 -14.84 16.18 -11.27
C GLN A 137 -14.29 16.70 -12.59
N ALA A 138 -12.97 16.95 -12.64
CA ALA A 138 -12.32 17.48 -13.85
C ALA A 138 -12.17 16.43 -14.96
N ASN A 139 -12.23 15.13 -14.62
CA ASN A 139 -12.02 14.03 -15.56
C ASN A 139 -13.32 13.30 -15.89
N LYS A 140 -13.52 13.02 -17.19
CA LYS A 140 -14.70 12.30 -17.68
C LYS A 140 -14.30 10.88 -18.09
N PRO A 141 -15.16 9.88 -17.88
CA PRO A 141 -14.92 8.52 -18.36
C PRO A 141 -14.75 8.44 -19.87
N GLY A 142 -13.89 7.54 -20.33
CA GLY A 142 -13.62 7.26 -21.74
C GLY A 142 -12.43 6.33 -21.90
N GLY A 143 -12.32 5.66 -23.06
CA GLY A 143 -11.27 4.71 -23.34
C GLY A 143 -11.60 3.27 -22.96
N SER A 144 -10.60 2.41 -23.07
CA SER A 144 -10.61 0.99 -22.70
C SER A 144 -10.19 0.80 -21.23
N THR A 145 -9.94 -0.45 -20.80
CA THR A 145 -9.73 -0.79 -19.38
C THR A 145 -8.35 -1.45 -19.15
N PRO A 146 -7.22 -0.70 -19.25
CA PRO A 146 -5.87 -1.22 -19.10
C PRO A 146 -5.48 -1.47 -17.63
N THR A 147 -6.25 -2.30 -16.92
CA THR A 147 -6.09 -2.52 -15.47
C THR A 147 -4.73 -3.07 -15.11
N ALA A 148 -4.20 -4.05 -15.85
CA ALA A 148 -2.89 -4.63 -15.57
C ALA A 148 -1.76 -3.57 -15.60
N ALA A 149 -1.79 -2.68 -16.59
CA ALA A 149 -0.82 -1.58 -16.68
C ALA A 149 -1.01 -0.55 -15.57
N ALA A 150 -2.26 -0.28 -15.17
CA ALA A 150 -2.56 0.64 -14.07
C ALA A 150 -2.05 0.11 -12.72
N ILE A 151 -2.19 -1.18 -12.45
CA ILE A 151 -1.64 -1.82 -11.26
C ILE A 151 -0.11 -1.74 -11.26
N ASP A 152 0.57 -2.05 -12.38
CA ASP A 152 2.02 -1.95 -12.48
C ASP A 152 2.52 -0.53 -12.14
N VAL A 153 1.91 0.48 -12.74
CA VAL A 153 2.29 1.88 -12.48
C VAL A 153 2.02 2.28 -11.03
N ALA A 154 0.83 1.94 -10.51
CA ALA A 154 0.44 2.32 -9.15
C ALA A 154 1.34 1.67 -8.08
N ALA A 155 1.68 0.38 -8.27
CA ALA A 155 2.59 -0.34 -7.37
C ALA A 155 4.01 0.26 -7.42
N ALA A 156 4.55 0.52 -8.62
CA ALA A 156 5.86 1.14 -8.77
C ALA A 156 5.93 2.53 -8.11
N LEU A 157 4.87 3.33 -8.23
CA LEU A 157 4.80 4.66 -7.60
C LEU A 157 4.80 4.57 -6.07
N LEU A 158 4.10 3.59 -5.48
CA LEU A 158 4.13 3.39 -4.03
C LEU A 158 5.50 2.87 -3.55
N LEU A 159 6.18 2.03 -4.34
CA LEU A 159 7.53 1.58 -4.02
C LEU A 159 8.56 2.70 -4.08
N ASP A 160 8.40 3.66 -5.00
CA ASP A 160 9.30 4.81 -5.12
C ASP A 160 9.15 5.84 -3.99
N LEU A 161 8.03 5.84 -3.25
CA LEU A 161 7.76 6.80 -2.18
C LEU A 161 8.57 6.56 -0.89
N ARG A 162 9.48 5.63 -0.85
CA ARG A 162 10.54 5.36 0.15
C ARG A 162 10.31 5.88 1.58
N ALA A 163 9.08 5.95 2.05
CA ALA A 163 8.84 6.10 3.47
C ALA A 163 9.05 4.73 4.11
N ALA A 164 10.18 4.53 4.76
CA ALA A 164 10.62 3.25 5.33
C ALA A 164 9.67 2.62 6.38
N SER A 165 8.54 3.26 6.65
CA SER A 165 7.62 2.86 7.71
C SER A 165 6.14 3.13 7.39
N ALA A 166 5.76 3.21 6.12
CA ALA A 166 4.37 3.42 5.76
C ALA A 166 3.74 2.13 5.23
N ALA A 167 2.66 1.69 5.86
CA ALA A 167 1.78 0.68 5.29
C ALA A 167 1.26 1.15 3.94
N ARG A 168 1.33 0.30 2.92
CA ARG A 168 0.94 0.65 1.55
C ARG A 168 -0.23 -0.20 1.11
N ALA A 169 -1.13 0.38 0.33
CA ALA A 169 -2.23 -0.38 -0.26
C ALA A 169 -2.70 0.23 -1.58
N LEU A 170 -3.20 -0.64 -2.46
CA LEU A 170 -3.97 -0.25 -3.63
C LEU A 170 -5.47 -0.46 -3.36
N VAL A 171 -6.28 0.47 -3.83
CA VAL A 171 -7.73 0.32 -3.90
C VAL A 171 -8.13 0.40 -5.37
N LEU A 172 -8.36 -0.74 -5.99
CA LEU A 172 -8.86 -0.84 -7.36
C LEU A 172 -10.39 -0.71 -7.36
N ALA A 173 -10.91 0.33 -7.99
CA ALA A 173 -12.35 0.48 -8.23
C ALA A 173 -12.62 0.43 -9.74
N THR A 174 -13.36 -0.59 -10.18
CA THR A 174 -13.64 -0.87 -11.60
C THR A 174 -15.07 -1.39 -11.78
N ASP A 175 -15.66 -1.11 -12.93
CA ASP A 175 -16.98 -1.62 -13.31
C ASP A 175 -16.92 -2.71 -14.39
N GLY A 176 -15.72 -3.06 -14.84
CA GLY A 176 -15.58 -3.87 -16.01
C GLY A 176 -14.41 -4.84 -16.02
N ALA A 177 -14.38 -5.57 -17.12
CA ALA A 177 -13.31 -6.50 -17.40
C ALA A 177 -12.05 -5.78 -17.88
N PRO A 178 -10.88 -6.14 -17.36
CA PRO A 178 -9.62 -5.66 -17.88
C PRO A 178 -9.45 -6.07 -19.34
N ASN A 179 -8.86 -5.18 -20.12
CA ASN A 179 -8.48 -5.43 -21.50
C ASN A 179 -7.16 -4.72 -21.86
N CYS A 180 -6.90 -4.42 -23.12
CA CYS A 180 -5.67 -3.74 -23.56
C CYS A 180 -4.40 -4.60 -23.51
N ASN A 181 -4.52 -5.89 -23.82
CA ASN A 181 -3.36 -6.78 -23.97
C ASN A 181 -3.11 -7.13 -25.44
N PRO A 182 -2.14 -6.46 -26.11
CA PRO A 182 -1.86 -6.72 -27.53
C PRO A 182 -1.23 -8.09 -27.80
N SER A 183 -0.83 -8.83 -26.75
CA SER A 183 -0.21 -10.16 -26.87
C SER A 183 -1.24 -11.30 -26.96
N LEU A 184 -2.53 -11.01 -26.76
CA LEU A 184 -3.59 -12.02 -26.86
C LEU A 184 -3.97 -12.28 -28.32
N ASP A 185 -4.40 -13.51 -28.61
CA ASP A 185 -4.94 -13.84 -29.94
C ASP A 185 -6.43 -13.45 -30.03
N PRO A 186 -6.79 -12.46 -30.84
CA PRO A 186 -8.17 -11.97 -30.93
C PRO A 186 -9.15 -12.98 -31.53
N LYS A 187 -8.66 -14.10 -32.07
CA LYS A 187 -9.51 -15.19 -32.63
C LYS A 187 -9.93 -16.19 -31.59
N THR A 188 -9.19 -16.31 -30.49
CA THR A 188 -9.37 -17.36 -29.49
C THR A 188 -9.64 -16.83 -28.09
N CYS A 189 -9.40 -15.52 -27.83
CA CYS A 189 -9.62 -14.91 -26.54
C CYS A 189 -11.11 -14.69 -26.23
N ASP A 190 -11.43 -14.53 -24.95
CA ASP A 190 -12.75 -14.09 -24.51
C ASP A 190 -12.88 -12.57 -24.68
N CYS A 191 -14.05 -12.11 -25.15
CA CYS A 191 -14.34 -10.69 -25.34
C CYS A 191 -15.25 -10.18 -24.20
N PRO A 192 -14.87 -9.09 -23.51
CA PRO A 192 -15.66 -8.57 -22.40
C PRO A 192 -17.00 -7.92 -22.77
N THR A 193 -17.30 -7.75 -24.06
CA THR A 193 -18.56 -7.18 -24.47
C THR A 193 -19.68 -8.21 -24.46
N GLY A 194 -20.70 -7.98 -23.64
CA GLY A 194 -21.85 -8.82 -23.28
C GLY A 194 -22.72 -9.48 -24.35
N ASN A 195 -22.20 -9.74 -25.51
CA ASN A 195 -22.80 -10.57 -26.54
C ASN A 195 -22.10 -11.92 -26.64
N GLY A 196 -22.00 -12.63 -25.52
CA GLY A 196 -21.85 -14.09 -25.35
C GLY A 196 -21.19 -14.93 -26.46
N GLY A 197 -20.20 -14.42 -27.13
CA GLY A 197 -19.50 -15.13 -28.18
C GLY A 197 -18.02 -15.27 -27.84
N SER A 198 -17.63 -16.42 -27.32
CA SER A 198 -16.23 -16.82 -27.34
C SER A 198 -15.71 -16.71 -28.79
N GLY A 199 -14.62 -15.94 -28.96
CA GLY A 199 -13.77 -16.15 -30.10
C GLY A 199 -13.82 -15.14 -31.23
N ASN A 200 -14.29 -13.92 -31.07
CA ASN A 200 -14.01 -12.87 -32.06
C ASN A 200 -14.07 -11.43 -31.48
N CYS A 201 -12.95 -10.98 -30.98
CA CYS A 201 -12.78 -9.57 -30.58
C CYS A 201 -12.60 -8.65 -31.81
N HIS A 202 -13.28 -8.94 -32.92
CA HIS A 202 -13.20 -8.21 -34.18
C HIS A 202 -11.78 -8.07 -34.76
N GLY A 203 -10.90 -9.05 -34.45
CA GLY A 203 -9.52 -9.04 -34.89
C GLY A 203 -8.60 -8.09 -34.09
N ASP A 204 -9.08 -7.58 -32.97
CA ASP A 204 -8.35 -6.63 -32.12
C ASP A 204 -8.00 -7.27 -30.79
N ALA A 205 -6.72 -7.54 -30.56
CA ALA A 205 -6.19 -8.16 -29.35
C ALA A 205 -6.43 -7.29 -28.10
N GLU A 206 -6.43 -5.97 -28.24
CA GLU A 206 -6.66 -5.05 -27.13
C GLU A 206 -8.10 -5.08 -26.60
N ARG A 207 -9.00 -5.75 -27.30
CA ARG A 207 -10.39 -5.98 -26.85
C ARG A 207 -10.57 -7.30 -26.09
N CYS A 208 -9.54 -8.13 -26.05
CA CYS A 208 -9.57 -9.38 -25.31
C CYS A 208 -9.63 -9.14 -23.81
N LEU A 209 -10.28 -10.04 -23.09
CA LEU A 209 -10.26 -10.07 -21.63
C LEU A 209 -8.83 -10.36 -21.17
N ASP A 210 -8.28 -9.48 -20.32
CA ASP A 210 -6.91 -9.50 -19.79
C ASP A 210 -6.89 -9.79 -18.29
N ASP A 211 -7.75 -10.70 -17.84
CA ASP A 211 -7.89 -11.06 -16.43
C ASP A 211 -6.66 -11.78 -15.88
N VAL A 212 -6.07 -12.69 -16.63
CA VAL A 212 -4.90 -13.48 -16.19
C VAL A 212 -3.71 -12.57 -15.91
N ARG A 213 -3.37 -11.66 -16.83
CA ARG A 213 -2.25 -10.72 -16.62
C ARG A 213 -2.56 -9.76 -15.47
N THR A 214 -3.79 -9.30 -15.35
CA THR A 214 -4.20 -8.42 -14.26
C THR A 214 -4.04 -9.09 -12.90
N VAL A 215 -4.48 -10.34 -12.75
CA VAL A 215 -4.28 -11.13 -11.53
C VAL A 215 -2.79 -11.32 -11.21
N GLN A 216 -1.97 -11.61 -12.22
CA GLN A 216 -0.50 -11.72 -12.03
C GLN A 216 0.14 -10.41 -11.54
N ARG A 217 -0.29 -9.25 -12.06
CA ARG A 217 0.23 -7.95 -11.62
C ARG A 217 -0.19 -7.61 -10.21
N ILE A 218 -1.41 -7.90 -9.83
CA ILE A 218 -1.90 -7.74 -8.47
C ILE A 218 -1.12 -8.67 -7.51
N ALA A 219 -0.93 -9.94 -7.87
CA ALA A 219 -0.13 -10.86 -7.06
C ALA A 219 1.33 -10.40 -6.91
N ALA A 220 1.92 -9.83 -7.97
CA ALA A 220 3.28 -9.30 -7.92
C ALA A 220 3.38 -8.06 -7.00
N ALA A 221 2.37 -7.18 -6.99
CA ALA A 221 2.30 -6.06 -6.05
C ALA A 221 2.16 -6.56 -4.60
N PHE A 222 1.29 -7.55 -4.37
CA PHE A 222 1.12 -8.16 -3.05
C PHE A 222 2.41 -8.82 -2.54
N ALA A 223 3.15 -9.53 -3.39
CA ALA A 223 4.44 -10.12 -3.05
C ALA A 223 5.53 -9.07 -2.69
N GLN A 224 5.30 -7.80 -3.00
CA GLN A 224 6.14 -6.66 -2.64
C GLN A 224 5.57 -5.86 -1.46
N GLY A 225 4.67 -6.45 -0.66
CA GLY A 225 4.07 -5.81 0.51
C GLY A 225 2.98 -4.77 0.17
N ILE A 226 2.43 -4.78 -1.06
CA ILE A 226 1.38 -3.84 -1.47
C ILE A 226 0.08 -4.60 -1.73
N PRO A 227 -0.76 -4.82 -0.70
CA PRO A 227 -2.06 -5.46 -0.87
C PRO A 227 -3.00 -4.62 -1.72
N THR A 228 -3.92 -5.32 -2.42
CA THR A 228 -4.92 -4.68 -3.28
C THR A 228 -6.33 -5.03 -2.81
N TYR A 229 -7.11 -4.01 -2.47
CA TYR A 229 -8.54 -4.11 -2.25
C TYR A 229 -9.26 -3.91 -3.59
N VAL A 230 -10.21 -4.79 -3.92
CA VAL A 230 -10.93 -4.74 -5.20
C VAL A 230 -12.39 -4.39 -4.97
N VAL A 231 -12.83 -3.27 -5.52
CA VAL A 231 -14.23 -2.82 -5.51
C VAL A 231 -14.80 -3.01 -6.91
N GLY A 232 -15.79 -3.90 -7.04
CA GLY A 232 -16.48 -4.16 -8.29
C GLY A 232 -17.80 -3.40 -8.38
N ILE A 233 -17.93 -2.46 -9.30
CA ILE A 233 -19.10 -1.61 -9.49
C ILE A 233 -19.95 -2.20 -10.61
N ALA A 234 -21.07 -2.85 -10.27
CA ALA A 234 -21.93 -3.51 -11.25
C ALA A 234 -23.40 -3.31 -10.91
N ASP A 235 -24.26 -3.35 -11.92
CA ASP A 235 -25.70 -3.29 -11.71
C ASP A 235 -26.20 -4.50 -10.93
N ALA A 236 -27.31 -4.34 -10.21
CA ALA A 236 -27.91 -5.44 -9.44
C ALA A 236 -28.23 -6.64 -10.36
N GLY A 237 -27.64 -7.79 -10.05
CA GLY A 237 -27.79 -9.02 -10.81
C GLY A 237 -26.77 -9.24 -11.94
N ASP A 238 -25.92 -8.25 -12.25
CA ASP A 238 -24.80 -8.46 -13.16
C ASP A 238 -23.64 -9.16 -12.44
N ASN A 239 -23.34 -10.38 -12.86
CA ASN A 239 -22.23 -11.18 -12.33
C ASN A 239 -21.23 -11.58 -13.43
N THR A 240 -21.27 -10.88 -14.56
CA THR A 240 -20.49 -11.24 -15.76
C THR A 240 -19.00 -11.36 -15.48
N PHE A 241 -18.46 -10.48 -14.63
CA PHE A 241 -17.03 -10.45 -14.30
C PHE A 241 -16.68 -10.87 -12.87
N SER A 242 -17.65 -11.41 -12.13
CA SER A 242 -17.46 -11.80 -10.72
C SER A 242 -16.26 -12.72 -10.51
N LYS A 243 -16.03 -13.70 -11.39
CA LYS A 243 -14.88 -14.61 -11.28
C LYS A 243 -13.54 -13.92 -11.42
N ALA A 244 -13.43 -12.96 -12.36
CA ALA A 244 -12.20 -12.19 -12.55
C ALA A 244 -11.94 -11.29 -11.36
N LEU A 245 -12.97 -10.61 -10.83
CA LEU A 245 -12.88 -9.76 -9.64
C LEU A 245 -12.54 -10.55 -8.38
N ASP A 246 -13.13 -11.77 -8.21
CA ASP A 246 -12.79 -12.67 -7.11
C ASP A 246 -11.33 -13.11 -7.17
N ALA A 247 -10.83 -13.48 -8.36
CA ALA A 247 -9.43 -13.85 -8.53
C ALA A 247 -8.48 -12.68 -8.25
N MET A 248 -8.84 -11.47 -8.69
CA MET A 248 -8.08 -10.25 -8.39
C MET A 248 -8.02 -9.96 -6.88
N ALA A 249 -9.16 -10.07 -6.17
CA ALA A 249 -9.23 -9.83 -4.72
C ALA A 249 -8.42 -10.86 -3.93
N GLN A 250 -8.47 -12.13 -4.33
CA GLN A 250 -7.66 -13.19 -3.74
C GLN A 250 -6.16 -12.94 -3.97
N ALA A 251 -5.79 -12.62 -5.21
CA ALA A 251 -4.40 -12.29 -5.56
C ALA A 251 -3.87 -11.04 -4.82
N GLY A 252 -4.75 -10.10 -4.49
CA GLY A 252 -4.44 -8.89 -3.74
C GLY A 252 -4.27 -9.08 -2.24
N GLY A 253 -4.47 -10.31 -1.72
CA GLY A 253 -4.30 -10.62 -0.30
C GLY A 253 -5.33 -9.97 0.63
N ARG A 254 -6.42 -9.40 0.08
CA ARG A 254 -7.48 -8.73 0.86
C ARG A 254 -8.89 -9.15 0.41
N PRO A 255 -9.15 -10.47 0.31
CA PRO A 255 -10.47 -10.95 -0.04
C PRO A 255 -11.45 -10.73 1.12
N LEU A 256 -12.73 -10.53 0.78
CA LEU A 256 -13.80 -10.64 1.77
C LEU A 256 -13.90 -12.08 2.28
N VAL A 257 -13.87 -12.23 3.60
CA VAL A 257 -13.97 -13.53 4.27
C VAL A 257 -15.43 -13.80 4.64
N ASN A 258 -15.90 -15.04 4.45
CA ASN A 258 -17.26 -15.46 4.74
C ASN A 258 -18.35 -14.68 3.96
N ALA A 259 -18.02 -14.19 2.79
CA ALA A 259 -18.92 -13.46 1.89
C ALA A 259 -19.15 -14.26 0.59
N PRO A 260 -20.24 -13.97 -0.14
CA PRO A 260 -20.52 -14.64 -1.43
C PRO A 260 -19.48 -14.36 -2.52
N THR A 261 -18.73 -13.25 -2.39
CA THR A 261 -17.69 -12.80 -3.30
C THR A 261 -16.43 -12.47 -2.53
N SER A 262 -15.26 -12.63 -3.13
CA SER A 262 -13.98 -12.25 -2.55
C SER A 262 -13.69 -10.75 -2.68
N TYR A 263 -14.26 -10.09 -3.70
CA TYR A 263 -14.17 -8.65 -3.89
C TYR A 263 -15.31 -7.91 -3.17
N TYR A 264 -15.19 -6.60 -2.98
CA TYR A 264 -16.23 -5.73 -2.44
C TYR A 264 -17.25 -5.40 -3.53
N PRO A 265 -18.45 -6.02 -3.55
CA PRO A 265 -19.44 -5.76 -4.56
C PRO A 265 -20.18 -4.46 -4.25
N ALA A 266 -20.23 -3.54 -5.22
CA ALA A 266 -21.02 -2.33 -5.17
C ALA A 266 -22.12 -2.40 -6.25
N ARG A 267 -23.34 -2.66 -5.83
CA ARG A 267 -24.54 -2.78 -6.71
C ARG A 267 -25.50 -1.62 -6.53
N SER A 268 -25.20 -0.73 -5.59
CA SER A 268 -25.90 0.51 -5.30
C SER A 268 -24.93 1.54 -4.74
N ALA A 269 -25.33 2.79 -4.65
CA ALA A 269 -24.55 3.83 -3.99
C ALA A 269 -24.24 3.46 -2.53
N SER A 270 -25.23 2.92 -1.80
CA SER A 270 -25.05 2.51 -0.41
C SER A 270 -24.07 1.33 -0.24
N ASP A 271 -24.04 0.38 -1.19
CA ASP A 271 -23.05 -0.71 -1.17
C ASP A 271 -21.64 -0.16 -1.37
N LEU A 272 -21.49 0.81 -2.29
CA LEU A 272 -20.21 1.46 -2.56
C LEU A 272 -19.71 2.25 -1.34
N ASP A 273 -20.59 3.01 -0.67
CA ASP A 273 -20.27 3.70 0.59
C ASP A 273 -19.82 2.71 1.65
N ALA A 274 -20.53 1.59 1.81
CA ALA A 274 -20.20 0.55 2.79
C ALA A 274 -18.84 -0.12 2.47
N ALA A 275 -18.59 -0.45 1.20
CA ALA A 275 -17.33 -1.05 0.74
C ALA A 275 -16.14 -0.12 1.01
N LEU A 276 -16.25 1.14 0.61
CA LEU A 276 -15.18 2.13 0.82
C LEU A 276 -14.98 2.45 2.30
N ALA A 277 -16.05 2.49 3.11
CA ALA A 277 -15.94 2.65 4.56
C ALA A 277 -15.25 1.46 5.23
N ALA A 278 -15.53 0.22 4.80
CA ALA A 278 -14.87 -0.97 5.30
C ALA A 278 -13.36 -0.96 4.97
N ILE A 279 -13.00 -0.67 3.72
CA ILE A 279 -11.61 -0.55 3.27
C ILE A 279 -10.88 0.56 4.05
N ARG A 280 -11.48 1.75 4.14
CA ARG A 280 -10.94 2.86 4.92
C ARG A 280 -10.64 2.46 6.37
N ASN A 281 -11.56 1.76 7.02
CA ASN A 281 -11.39 1.33 8.40
C ASN A 281 -10.26 0.31 8.53
N GLN A 282 -10.15 -0.64 7.60
CA GLN A 282 -9.07 -1.62 7.61
C GLN A 282 -7.70 -0.96 7.41
N VAL A 283 -7.56 -0.10 6.41
CA VAL A 283 -6.27 0.52 6.08
C VAL A 283 -5.92 1.64 7.06
N GLY A 284 -6.88 2.51 7.39
CA GLY A 284 -6.62 3.75 8.11
C GLY A 284 -6.61 3.66 9.63
N ALA A 285 -7.21 2.61 10.21
CA ALA A 285 -7.36 2.49 11.66
C ALA A 285 -6.74 1.21 12.25
N CYS A 286 -6.32 0.27 11.42
CA CYS A 286 -6.00 -1.09 11.84
C CYS A 286 -4.57 -1.51 11.52
N THR A 287 -3.77 -0.65 10.91
CA THR A 287 -2.37 -0.94 10.59
C THR A 287 -1.45 -0.31 11.62
N TYR A 288 -0.57 -1.14 12.16
CA TYR A 288 0.40 -0.78 13.19
C TYR A 288 1.79 -1.21 12.75
N LEU A 289 2.80 -0.55 13.28
CA LEU A 289 4.21 -0.83 13.02
C LEU A 289 4.86 -1.41 14.28
N THR A 290 5.64 -2.48 14.09
CA THR A 290 6.62 -2.96 15.05
C THR A 290 8.03 -2.60 14.59
N THR A 291 8.90 -2.31 15.54
CA THR A 291 10.32 -2.06 15.30
C THR A 291 11.17 -3.33 15.37
N SER A 292 10.53 -4.48 15.53
CA SER A 292 11.19 -5.79 15.60
C SER A 292 10.33 -6.84 14.90
N VAL A 293 10.97 -7.62 14.04
CA VAL A 293 10.37 -8.76 13.33
C VAL A 293 11.18 -10.01 13.73
N PRO A 294 10.52 -11.11 14.09
CA PRO A 294 11.24 -12.34 14.45
C PRO A 294 12.04 -12.86 13.27
N ASP A 295 13.21 -13.40 13.54
CA ASP A 295 14.00 -14.15 12.55
C ASP A 295 13.39 -15.54 12.30
N ALA A 296 14.03 -16.35 11.44
CA ALA A 296 13.50 -17.66 11.03
C ALA A 296 13.27 -18.65 12.18
N SER A 297 13.91 -18.46 13.35
CA SER A 297 13.76 -19.31 14.54
C SER A 297 13.08 -18.60 15.71
N GLY A 298 12.77 -17.32 15.52
CA GLY A 298 12.05 -16.50 16.50
C GLY A 298 10.52 -16.64 16.44
N SER A 299 9.85 -15.93 17.31
CA SER A 299 8.40 -15.87 17.34
C SER A 299 7.89 -14.48 17.75
N ILE A 300 6.66 -14.16 17.37
CA ILE A 300 5.98 -12.94 17.78
C ILE A 300 4.59 -13.27 18.33
N VAL A 301 4.26 -12.66 19.44
CA VAL A 301 2.92 -12.71 20.05
C VAL A 301 2.41 -11.29 20.21
N VAL A 302 1.28 -10.98 19.60
CA VAL A 302 0.65 -9.65 19.73
C VAL A 302 -0.40 -9.68 20.81
N THR A 303 -0.37 -8.69 21.69
CA THR A 303 -1.34 -8.53 22.78
C THR A 303 -2.04 -7.17 22.68
N LEU A 304 -3.33 -7.16 23.04
CA LEU A 304 -4.16 -5.97 23.20
C LEU A 304 -4.61 -5.91 24.65
N ASP A 305 -4.18 -4.88 25.39
CA ASP A 305 -4.41 -4.75 26.85
C ASP A 305 -4.05 -6.03 27.65
N GLY A 306 -2.95 -6.68 27.25
CA GLY A 306 -2.47 -7.93 27.85
C GLY A 306 -3.20 -9.19 27.41
N GLN A 307 -4.22 -9.10 26.56
CA GLN A 307 -4.88 -10.26 25.96
C GLN A 307 -4.21 -10.66 24.66
N THR A 308 -3.77 -11.92 24.57
CA THR A 308 -3.15 -12.46 23.35
C THR A 308 -4.15 -12.48 22.19
N LEU A 309 -3.73 -11.93 21.07
CA LEU A 309 -4.49 -11.95 19.83
C LEU A 309 -4.10 -13.18 18.98
N PRO A 310 -5.07 -13.90 18.39
CA PRO A 310 -4.76 -14.98 17.47
C PRO A 310 -4.11 -14.45 16.17
N PHE A 311 -3.10 -15.17 15.69
CA PHE A 311 -2.54 -14.94 14.37
C PHE A 311 -3.46 -15.55 13.31
N ALA A 312 -3.86 -14.75 12.33
CA ALA A 312 -4.81 -15.11 11.27
C ALA A 312 -4.27 -14.66 9.91
N PRO A 313 -3.35 -15.43 9.27
CA PRO A 313 -2.64 -15.02 8.06
C PRO A 313 -3.55 -14.74 6.86
N ASP A 314 -4.72 -15.39 6.81
CA ASP A 314 -5.69 -15.21 5.73
C ASP A 314 -6.75 -14.13 6.03
N GLY A 315 -6.54 -13.34 7.10
CA GLY A 315 -7.55 -12.43 7.63
C GLY A 315 -8.68 -13.18 8.36
N GLY A 316 -9.14 -12.67 9.48
CA GLY A 316 -10.13 -13.31 10.32
C GLY A 316 -11.23 -12.37 10.81
N ALA A 317 -12.20 -12.93 11.55
CA ALA A 317 -13.20 -12.12 12.26
C ALA A 317 -12.56 -11.33 13.42
N SER A 318 -11.43 -11.79 13.93
CA SER A 318 -10.65 -11.16 15.01
C SER A 318 -9.22 -11.70 15.00
N GLY A 319 -8.28 -10.91 15.50
CA GLY A 319 -6.87 -11.27 15.57
C GLY A 319 -5.98 -10.29 14.84
N TRP A 320 -4.86 -10.78 14.37
CA TRP A 320 -3.91 -9.98 13.60
C TRP A 320 -3.24 -10.81 12.50
N SER A 321 -2.74 -10.13 11.48
CA SER A 321 -1.96 -10.68 10.38
C SER A 321 -0.81 -9.75 10.03
N TRP A 322 0.19 -10.25 9.32
CA TRP A 322 1.16 -9.38 8.69
C TRP A 322 0.52 -8.65 7.51
N ALA A 323 0.65 -7.33 7.48
CA ALA A 323 0.39 -6.55 6.27
C ALA A 323 1.63 -6.58 5.36
N ASP A 324 2.81 -6.35 5.96
CA ASP A 324 4.13 -6.56 5.38
C ASP A 324 5.10 -6.94 6.50
N GLU A 325 5.47 -8.23 6.56
CA GLU A 325 6.39 -8.74 7.59
C GLU A 325 7.78 -8.13 7.47
N SER A 326 8.28 -7.94 6.24
CA SER A 326 9.62 -7.40 6.01
C SER A 326 9.78 -5.96 6.53
N ASN A 327 8.68 -5.24 6.58
CA ASN A 327 8.61 -3.85 7.06
C ASN A 327 8.02 -3.72 8.48
N GLY A 328 7.73 -4.83 9.15
CA GLY A 328 7.15 -4.84 10.48
C GLY A 328 5.71 -4.32 10.54
N GLU A 329 4.94 -4.44 9.46
CA GLU A 329 3.57 -3.95 9.38
C GLU A 329 2.59 -5.01 9.82
N ILE A 330 1.86 -4.72 10.90
CA ILE A 330 0.83 -5.57 11.51
C ILE A 330 -0.53 -4.98 11.21
N MET A 331 -1.46 -5.81 10.74
CA MET A 331 -2.86 -5.47 10.58
C MET A 331 -3.71 -6.17 11.63
N LEU A 332 -4.56 -5.41 12.31
CA LEU A 332 -5.59 -5.96 13.18
C LEU A 332 -6.86 -6.27 12.39
N ASP A 333 -7.43 -7.45 12.61
CA ASP A 333 -8.61 -7.90 11.88
C ASP A 333 -9.92 -7.60 12.60
N GLY A 334 -10.98 -7.35 11.86
CA GLY A 334 -12.39 -7.32 12.26
C GLY A 334 -12.68 -6.68 13.62
N ALA A 335 -13.10 -7.50 14.58
CA ALA A 335 -13.49 -7.05 15.93
C ALA A 335 -12.30 -6.48 16.72
N THR A 336 -11.09 -7.01 16.52
CA THR A 336 -9.86 -6.53 17.17
C THR A 336 -9.53 -5.11 16.73
N CYS A 337 -9.63 -4.83 15.43
CA CYS A 337 -9.46 -3.48 14.90
C CYS A 337 -10.50 -2.51 15.46
N THR A 338 -11.78 -2.93 15.54
CA THR A 338 -12.84 -2.10 16.09
C THR A 338 -12.59 -1.77 17.56
N ALA A 339 -12.12 -2.73 18.35
CA ALA A 339 -11.77 -2.52 19.75
C ALA A 339 -10.58 -1.55 19.89
N ALA A 340 -9.53 -1.75 19.10
CA ALA A 340 -8.35 -0.88 19.11
C ALA A 340 -8.66 0.56 18.67
N ALA A 341 -9.59 0.75 17.74
CA ALA A 341 -10.00 2.08 17.27
C ALA A 341 -10.93 2.83 18.24
N ALA A 342 -11.62 2.12 19.14
CA ALA A 342 -12.63 2.68 20.04
C ALA A 342 -12.03 3.32 21.29
N ASP A 343 -10.84 2.91 21.72
CA ASP A 343 -10.22 3.35 22.99
C ASP A 343 -8.81 3.94 22.74
N ALA A 344 -8.66 5.24 22.95
CA ALA A 344 -7.37 5.94 22.82
C ALA A 344 -6.33 5.54 23.90
N GLY A 345 -6.73 4.79 24.92
CA GLY A 345 -5.87 4.31 26.02
C GLY A 345 -5.36 2.89 25.85
N ILE A 346 -5.73 2.22 24.76
CA ILE A 346 -5.35 0.83 24.47
C ILE A 346 -3.84 0.66 24.35
N THR A 347 -3.32 -0.40 24.95
CA THR A 347 -1.93 -0.80 24.85
C THR A 347 -1.80 -2.00 23.92
N LEU A 348 -1.14 -1.79 22.78
CA LEU A 348 -0.83 -2.83 21.81
C LEU A 348 0.67 -3.12 21.87
N VAL A 349 1.03 -4.39 22.14
CA VAL A 349 2.42 -4.81 22.32
C VAL A 349 2.70 -6.08 21.53
N ALA A 350 3.84 -6.12 20.86
CA ALA A 350 4.42 -7.31 20.27
C ALA A 350 5.48 -7.87 21.23
N HIS A 351 5.31 -9.11 21.68
CA HIS A 351 6.34 -9.85 22.40
C HIS A 351 7.15 -10.64 21.38
N VAL A 352 8.37 -10.18 21.12
CA VAL A 352 9.24 -10.75 20.08
C VAL A 352 10.32 -11.60 20.73
N THR A 353 10.54 -12.80 20.20
CA THR A 353 11.70 -13.64 20.49
C THR A 353 12.50 -13.81 19.21
N CYS A 354 13.82 -13.74 19.35
CA CYS A 354 14.75 -13.99 18.26
C CYS A 354 15.37 -15.36 18.45
N GLY A 355 15.76 -16.03 17.35
CA GLY A 355 16.57 -17.24 17.45
C GLY A 355 17.92 -16.92 18.07
N GLU A 356 18.49 -17.91 18.77
CA GLU A 356 19.84 -17.77 19.27
C GLU A 356 20.80 -17.65 18.06
N ASP A 357 21.49 -16.51 17.95
CA ASP A 357 22.62 -16.38 17.03
C ASP A 357 23.65 -17.45 17.37
N ALA A 358 23.76 -18.48 16.55
CA ALA A 358 24.83 -19.46 16.61
C ALA A 358 26.16 -18.81 16.18
N GLY A 359 26.63 -17.79 16.90
CA GLY A 359 27.78 -17.01 16.46
C GLY A 359 28.46 -16.07 17.46
N ALA A 360 28.13 -16.09 18.75
CA ALA A 360 28.72 -15.12 19.70
C ALA A 360 29.60 -15.72 20.80
N ASP A 361 29.94 -17.01 20.79
CA ASP A 361 30.83 -17.61 21.81
C ASP A 361 32.04 -18.31 21.20
N ALA A 362 32.89 -17.55 20.51
CA ALA A 362 34.20 -18.04 20.06
C ALA A 362 35.30 -16.98 20.15
N GLU A 363 35.32 -16.16 21.20
CA GLU A 363 36.52 -15.38 21.55
C GLU A 363 36.52 -14.96 23.04
N ALA A 364 36.66 -15.92 23.95
CA ALA A 364 37.16 -15.63 25.29
C ALA A 364 37.80 -16.90 25.89
N GLY A 365 39.11 -17.07 25.67
CA GLY A 365 39.81 -18.11 26.40
C GLY A 365 41.09 -18.61 25.77
N ALA A 366 42.04 -17.73 25.54
CA ALA A 366 43.43 -18.13 25.37
C ALA A 366 44.37 -17.01 25.81
N ASP A 367 44.50 -16.88 27.13
CA ASP A 367 45.66 -16.27 27.76
C ASP A 367 45.81 -16.92 29.15
N ALA A 368 46.77 -17.78 29.30
CA ALA A 368 47.59 -17.92 30.51
C ALA A 368 48.62 -19.02 30.32
N ASP A 369 49.86 -18.56 30.16
CA ASP A 369 51.07 -19.02 30.88
C ASP A 369 51.21 -20.53 31.18
N ASP A 370 52.29 -21.15 30.81
CA ASP A 370 53.57 -21.05 31.53
C ASP A 370 54.62 -21.94 30.89
N ALA A 371 55.81 -21.45 30.99
CA ALA A 371 57.06 -22.13 30.72
C ALA A 371 57.33 -23.34 31.70
N SER A 372 57.95 -24.35 31.24
CA SER A 372 59.20 -24.89 31.83
C SER A 372 59.53 -26.22 31.23
N ASP A 373 60.66 -26.23 30.62
CA ASP A 373 61.87 -27.05 30.97
C ASP A 373 61.84 -28.55 30.72
N ALA A 374 62.86 -28.85 29.98
CA ALA A 374 63.85 -29.93 30.16
C ALA A 374 63.51 -31.33 29.63
N ASP A 375 64.26 -31.66 28.66
CA ASP A 375 65.40 -32.60 28.74
C ASP A 375 65.15 -34.01 28.16
N GLU A 376 66.01 -34.20 27.21
CA GLU A 376 66.82 -35.41 26.88
C GLU A 376 66.19 -36.77 26.56
N THR A 377 66.73 -37.19 25.51
CA THR A 377 67.31 -38.51 25.14
C THR A 377 66.47 -39.38 24.22
N SER A 378 66.93 -39.45 23.01
CA SER A 378 67.72 -40.51 22.38
C SER A 378 67.14 -41.94 22.48
N THR A 379 66.83 -42.51 21.38
CA THR A 379 67.52 -43.69 20.76
C THR A 379 66.62 -44.37 19.72
N ASP A 380 67.20 -44.50 18.54
CA ASP A 380 67.35 -45.64 17.68
C ASP A 380 66.30 -46.77 17.67
N GLY A 381 65.98 -47.18 16.47
CA GLY A 381 65.58 -48.54 16.21
C GLY A 381 64.73 -48.71 14.94
N ALA A 382 65.41 -48.86 13.89
CA ALA A 382 65.30 -49.66 12.69
C ALA A 382 64.28 -50.83 12.73
N GLY A 383 63.73 -51.10 11.59
CA GLY A 383 63.49 -52.44 11.15
C GLY A 383 62.09 -52.70 10.53
N ASP A 384 62.16 -52.98 9.27
CA ASP A 384 61.33 -53.72 8.32
C ASP A 384 60.06 -53.06 7.80
#